data_5358449633dcd4495b1ebd0f999b9785
#
_entry.id   5358449633dcd4495b1ebd0f999b9785
#
_cell.length_a   1.000
_cell.length_b   1.000
_cell.length_c   1.000
_cell.angle_alpha   90.00
_cell.angle_beta   90.00
_cell.angle_gamma   90.00
#
_symmetry.space_group_name_H-M   'P 1'
#
loop_
_entity.id
_entity.type
_entity.pdbx_description
1 polymer ?
#
loop_
_entity_poly.entity_id
_entity_poly.type
_entity_poly.pdbx_seq_one_letter_code
_entity_poly.pdbx_strand_id
1 'polypeptide(L)'
;MDTIEATRATERQGLLSKLPSRLHHNAFVVKDHEINRRFFEDLLGVPLVATWCEKNLSAELQREVEFCHTFFAMADGGALAFFQFADPELYEMTQAEKPAKVGRYDHIAFKAEPGTYEELKQRLDRAGEKYRETNHGYCKSIYVSSPDGLIVEFTQDPEDVAEIDAIRRADAHSELARWLSGDRRTNNELRGRAF
;
A
#
# COMPACT_ATOMS: atom_id res chain seq x y z
N MET A 1 -12.05 47.86 9.76
CA MET A 1 -10.77 47.18 10.07
C MET A 1 -10.80 45.84 9.40
N ASP A 2 -10.36 45.83 8.18
CA ASP A 2 -10.43 44.62 7.32
C ASP A 2 -9.15 43.80 7.54
N THR A 3 -9.33 42.66 8.20
CA THR A 3 -8.29 41.65 8.25
C THR A 3 -8.30 40.92 6.93
N ILE A 4 -7.37 41.32 6.06
CA ILE A 4 -7.08 40.60 4.83
C ILE A 4 -6.40 39.30 5.24
N GLU A 5 -7.15 38.18 5.16
CA GLU A 5 -6.56 36.85 5.12
C GLU A 5 -5.67 36.78 3.88
N ALA A 6 -4.37 36.83 4.09
CA ALA A 6 -3.40 36.59 3.06
C ALA A 6 -3.49 35.11 2.67
N THR A 7 -4.32 34.80 1.68
CA THR A 7 -4.28 33.52 0.98
C THR A 7 -2.86 33.38 0.41
N ARG A 8 -2.05 32.50 0.98
CA ARG A 8 -0.77 32.12 0.38
C ARG A 8 -1.08 31.55 -1.01
N ALA A 9 -0.84 32.36 -2.01
CA ALA A 9 -0.81 31.89 -3.40
C ALA A 9 0.35 30.90 -3.48
N THR A 10 0.04 29.61 -3.45
CA THR A 10 1.00 28.57 -3.76
C THR A 10 1.44 28.80 -5.20
N GLU A 11 2.71 29.15 -5.42
CA GLU A 11 3.27 29.21 -6.77
C GLU A 11 2.96 27.91 -7.47
N ARG A 12 2.29 27.98 -8.64
CA ARG A 12 1.99 26.79 -9.44
C ARG A 12 3.29 26.13 -9.86
N GLN A 13 3.62 25.03 -9.23
CA GLN A 13 4.71 24.18 -9.70
C GLN A 13 4.32 23.62 -11.09
N GLY A 14 5.27 23.59 -12.03
CA GLY A 14 5.05 22.95 -13.33
C GLY A 14 4.63 21.46 -13.19
N LEU A 15 4.30 20.81 -14.28
CA LEU A 15 3.99 19.38 -14.30
C LEU A 15 5.25 18.55 -13.99
N LEU A 16 5.04 17.27 -13.58
CA LEU A 16 6.15 16.32 -13.43
C LEU A 16 6.88 16.16 -14.77
N SER A 17 8.21 16.13 -14.73
CA SER A 17 9.07 15.87 -15.90
C SER A 17 8.83 14.46 -16.48
N LYS A 18 8.50 13.50 -15.60
CA LYS A 18 8.08 12.14 -15.97
C LYS A 18 6.89 11.73 -15.11
N LEU A 19 5.81 11.33 -15.75
CA LEU A 19 4.60 10.88 -15.05
C LEU A 19 4.79 9.48 -14.45
N PRO A 20 4.03 9.14 -13.37
CA PRO A 20 3.91 7.76 -12.91
C PRO A 20 3.49 6.83 -14.06
N SER A 21 4.10 5.65 -14.15
CA SER A 21 3.95 4.78 -15.32
C SER A 21 2.61 4.04 -15.37
N ARG A 22 2.07 3.66 -14.22
CA ARG A 22 0.81 2.92 -14.07
C ARG A 22 0.34 2.93 -12.62
N LEU A 23 -0.89 2.49 -12.40
CA LEU A 23 -1.34 2.11 -11.07
C LEU A 23 -0.54 0.87 -10.63
N HIS A 24 0.17 0.95 -9.50
CA HIS A 24 0.91 -0.19 -8.97
C HIS A 24 -0.06 -1.22 -8.37
N HIS A 25 -0.83 -0.82 -7.40
CA HIS A 25 -1.95 -1.58 -6.83
C HIS A 25 -2.93 -0.62 -6.14
N ASN A 26 -4.13 -1.11 -5.92
CA ASN A 26 -5.04 -0.55 -4.93
C ASN A 26 -5.00 -1.42 -3.67
N ALA A 27 -5.58 -0.96 -2.59
CA ALA A 27 -5.72 -1.79 -1.39
C ALA A 27 -7.10 -1.62 -0.78
N PHE A 28 -7.78 -2.75 -0.56
CA PHE A 28 -9.07 -2.82 0.14
C PHE A 28 -8.98 -3.81 1.29
N VAL A 29 -9.79 -3.60 2.31
CA VAL A 29 -9.89 -4.56 3.41
C VAL A 29 -11.01 -5.55 3.11
N VAL A 30 -10.71 -6.85 3.27
CA VAL A 30 -11.67 -7.96 3.11
C VAL A 30 -11.79 -8.73 4.43
N LYS A 31 -12.94 -9.36 4.60
CA LYS A 31 -13.20 -10.17 5.78
C LYS A 31 -12.48 -11.52 5.74
N ASP A 32 -12.40 -12.11 4.54
CA ASP A 32 -11.89 -13.47 4.34
C ASP A 32 -11.14 -13.58 3.02
N HIS A 33 -9.84 -13.87 3.08
CA HIS A 33 -8.98 -14.02 1.91
C HIS A 33 -9.33 -15.25 1.06
N GLU A 34 -9.81 -16.35 1.64
CA GLU A 34 -10.15 -17.53 0.86
C GLU A 34 -11.42 -17.30 0.02
N ILE A 35 -12.43 -16.62 0.58
CA ILE A 35 -13.60 -16.21 -0.18
C ILE A 35 -13.19 -15.26 -1.31
N ASN A 36 -12.31 -14.30 -1.02
CA ASN A 36 -11.79 -13.35 -2.00
C ASN A 36 -10.95 -14.04 -3.10
N ARG A 37 -10.09 -14.99 -2.74
CA ARG A 37 -9.29 -15.79 -3.67
C ARG A 37 -10.19 -16.60 -4.62
N ARG A 38 -11.19 -17.31 -4.08
CA ARG A 38 -12.15 -18.07 -4.92
C ARG A 38 -12.88 -17.17 -5.91
N PHE A 39 -13.22 -15.98 -5.50
CA PHE A 39 -13.85 -15.02 -6.42
C PHE A 39 -12.90 -14.57 -7.52
N PHE A 40 -11.70 -14.07 -7.17
CA PHE A 40 -10.79 -13.53 -8.18
C PHE A 40 -10.06 -14.61 -8.97
N GLU A 41 -9.52 -15.63 -8.33
CA GLU A 41 -8.73 -16.66 -9.01
C GLU A 41 -9.61 -17.75 -9.63
N ASP A 42 -10.46 -18.42 -8.80
CA ASP A 42 -11.21 -19.58 -9.29
C ASP A 42 -12.36 -19.17 -10.23
N LEU A 43 -13.09 -18.09 -9.92
CA LEU A 43 -14.24 -17.65 -10.71
C LEU A 43 -13.82 -16.74 -11.87
N LEU A 44 -13.04 -15.68 -11.60
CA LEU A 44 -12.69 -14.67 -12.60
C LEU A 44 -11.41 -14.99 -13.37
N GLY A 45 -10.61 -15.97 -12.92
CA GLY A 45 -9.36 -16.35 -13.58
C GLY A 45 -8.22 -15.33 -13.38
N VAL A 46 -8.31 -14.44 -12.38
CA VAL A 46 -7.27 -13.47 -12.05
C VAL A 46 -6.35 -14.08 -11.00
N PRO A 47 -5.12 -14.49 -11.35
CA PRO A 47 -4.31 -15.32 -10.48
C PRO A 47 -3.78 -14.57 -9.27
N LEU A 48 -3.73 -15.25 -8.12
CA LEU A 48 -2.98 -14.84 -6.93
C LEU A 48 -1.48 -14.90 -7.24
N VAL A 49 -0.76 -13.81 -7.09
CA VAL A 49 0.66 -13.70 -7.47
C VAL A 49 1.57 -13.32 -6.31
N ALA A 50 1.02 -12.85 -5.20
CA ALA A 50 1.79 -12.62 -3.98
C ALA A 50 0.91 -12.65 -2.74
N THR A 51 1.48 -13.08 -1.63
CA THR A 51 0.89 -13.05 -0.29
C THR A 51 1.95 -12.62 0.71
N TRP A 52 1.72 -11.50 1.38
CA TRP A 52 2.58 -10.97 2.44
C TRP A 52 1.88 -11.04 3.79
N CYS A 53 2.51 -11.66 4.76
CA CYS A 53 2.03 -11.71 6.14
C CYS A 53 2.94 -10.83 6.99
N GLU A 54 2.35 -9.83 7.64
CA GLU A 54 3.11 -8.83 8.37
C GLU A 54 2.51 -8.54 9.74
N LYS A 55 3.35 -7.96 10.59
CA LYS A 55 3.00 -7.51 11.92
C LYS A 55 3.66 -6.16 12.17
N ASN A 56 2.88 -5.14 12.47
CA ASN A 56 3.36 -3.78 12.67
C ASN A 56 2.79 -3.17 13.94
N LEU A 57 3.61 -2.42 14.67
CA LEU A 57 3.11 -1.55 15.75
C LEU A 57 2.33 -0.39 15.16
N SER A 58 1.03 -0.32 15.43
CA SER A 58 0.21 0.83 15.07
C SER A 58 0.33 1.91 16.13
N ALA A 59 0.84 3.07 15.74
CA ALA A 59 0.92 4.23 16.62
C ALA A 59 -0.47 4.74 17.01
N GLU A 60 -1.46 4.63 16.11
CA GLU A 60 -2.84 5.08 16.33
C GLU A 60 -3.62 4.14 17.26
N LEU A 61 -3.38 2.82 17.15
CA LEU A 61 -4.04 1.81 17.97
C LEU A 61 -3.23 1.48 19.23
N GLN A 62 -1.99 1.93 19.35
CA GLN A 62 -1.05 1.66 20.46
C GLN A 62 -0.84 0.15 20.71
N ARG A 63 -0.95 -0.68 19.66
CA ARG A 63 -0.74 -2.12 19.73
C ARG A 63 -0.22 -2.69 18.42
N GLU A 64 0.28 -3.90 18.45
CA GLU A 64 0.62 -4.64 17.25
C GLU A 64 -0.63 -5.02 16.44
N VAL A 65 -0.53 -4.89 15.12
CA VAL A 65 -1.55 -5.29 14.15
C VAL A 65 -0.95 -6.34 13.24
N GLU A 66 -1.55 -7.52 13.22
CA GLU A 66 -1.20 -8.63 12.35
C GLU A 66 -2.16 -8.67 11.16
N PHE A 67 -1.61 -8.75 9.96
CA PHE A 67 -2.42 -8.80 8.74
C PHE A 67 -1.75 -9.63 7.64
N CYS A 68 -2.59 -10.08 6.71
CA CYS A 68 -2.17 -10.67 5.45
C CYS A 68 -2.57 -9.74 4.31
N HIS A 69 -1.69 -9.59 3.31
CA HIS A 69 -1.88 -8.75 2.15
C HIS A 69 -1.69 -9.59 0.87
N THR A 70 -2.77 -9.80 0.13
CA THR A 70 -2.78 -10.61 -1.11
C THR A 70 -2.83 -9.71 -2.33
N PHE A 71 -2.23 -10.19 -3.44
CA PHE A 71 -2.15 -9.48 -4.73
C PHE A 71 -2.60 -10.39 -5.86
N PHE A 72 -3.53 -9.90 -6.68
CA PHE A 72 -4.03 -10.56 -7.87
C PHE A 72 -3.57 -9.81 -9.11
N ALA A 73 -2.94 -10.50 -10.05
CA ALA A 73 -2.21 -9.89 -11.16
C ALA A 73 -3.10 -9.13 -12.14
N MET A 74 -2.57 -8.00 -12.61
CA MET A 74 -3.07 -7.29 -13.79
C MET A 74 -2.11 -7.45 -14.96
N ALA A 75 -2.61 -7.33 -16.21
CA ALA A 75 -1.82 -7.56 -17.41
C ALA A 75 -0.64 -6.58 -17.58
N ASP A 76 -0.76 -5.38 -17.03
CA ASP A 76 0.28 -4.34 -17.06
C ASP A 76 1.33 -4.49 -15.94
N GLY A 77 1.25 -5.57 -15.16
CA GLY A 77 2.07 -5.81 -13.98
C GLY A 77 1.59 -5.08 -12.72
N GLY A 78 0.44 -4.40 -12.77
CA GLY A 78 -0.28 -3.94 -11.59
C GLY A 78 -1.01 -5.08 -10.89
N ALA A 79 -1.62 -4.79 -9.74
CA ALA A 79 -2.39 -5.77 -9.01
C ALA A 79 -3.63 -5.18 -8.34
N LEU A 80 -4.64 -6.02 -8.16
CA LEU A 80 -5.67 -5.81 -7.16
C LEU A 80 -5.17 -6.37 -5.83
N ALA A 81 -5.21 -5.56 -4.78
CA ALA A 81 -4.65 -5.94 -3.50
C ALA A 81 -5.68 -5.86 -2.37
N PHE A 82 -5.56 -6.78 -1.42
CA PHE A 82 -6.52 -6.91 -0.33
C PHE A 82 -5.82 -7.19 0.99
N PHE A 83 -6.30 -6.55 2.06
CA PHE A 83 -5.88 -6.82 3.43
C PHE A 83 -6.93 -7.63 4.18
N GLN A 84 -6.47 -8.61 4.94
CA GLN A 84 -7.26 -9.25 6.01
C GLN A 84 -6.50 -9.10 7.32
N PHE A 85 -7.15 -8.56 8.34
CA PHE A 85 -6.61 -8.48 9.68
C PHE A 85 -6.76 -9.84 10.40
N ALA A 86 -5.81 -10.18 11.27
CA ALA A 86 -5.94 -11.33 12.17
C ALA A 86 -7.00 -11.07 13.25
N ASP A 87 -7.17 -9.79 13.64
CA ASP A 87 -8.20 -9.33 14.56
C ASP A 87 -9.46 -8.90 13.78
N PRO A 88 -10.58 -9.64 13.90
CA PRO A 88 -11.82 -9.33 13.17
C PRO A 88 -12.45 -7.98 13.57
N GLU A 89 -12.18 -7.46 14.77
CA GLU A 89 -12.68 -6.15 15.19
C GLU A 89 -12.16 -5.04 14.27
N LEU A 90 -10.93 -5.17 13.77
CA LEU A 90 -10.35 -4.20 12.83
C LEU A 90 -11.10 -4.19 11.49
N TYR A 91 -11.57 -5.34 11.02
CA TYR A 91 -12.43 -5.39 9.84
C TYR A 91 -13.74 -4.64 10.08
N GLU A 92 -14.43 -4.93 11.19
CA GLU A 92 -15.70 -4.27 11.51
C GLU A 92 -15.54 -2.74 11.65
N MET A 93 -14.38 -2.28 12.15
CA MET A 93 -14.05 -0.85 12.20
C MET A 93 -13.93 -0.23 10.81
N THR A 94 -13.57 -0.99 9.77
CA THR A 94 -13.48 -0.47 8.39
C THR A 94 -14.84 -0.36 7.70
N GLN A 95 -15.87 -1.04 8.23
CA GLN A 95 -17.23 -1.00 7.68
C GLN A 95 -18.07 0.17 8.25
N ALA A 96 -17.70 0.67 9.42
CA ALA A 96 -18.22 1.93 9.95
C ALA A 96 -17.64 3.12 9.14
N GLU A 97 -18.08 4.36 9.39
CA GLU A 97 -17.38 5.54 8.88
C GLU A 97 -15.89 5.35 9.15
N LYS A 98 -15.07 5.26 8.07
CA LYS A 98 -13.65 4.83 8.13
C LYS A 98 -12.91 5.59 9.23
N PRO A 99 -12.67 4.99 10.41
CA PRO A 99 -11.94 5.68 11.44
C PRO A 99 -10.53 5.99 10.92
N ALA A 100 -10.04 7.20 11.16
CA ALA A 100 -8.71 7.62 10.71
C ALA A 100 -7.59 6.61 11.09
N LYS A 101 -7.80 5.87 12.19
CA LYS A 101 -6.88 4.85 12.71
C LYS A 101 -6.64 3.67 11.77
N VAL A 102 -7.62 3.29 10.94
CA VAL A 102 -7.51 2.14 10.01
C VAL A 102 -7.71 2.54 8.55
N GLY A 103 -8.13 3.78 8.27
CA GLY A 103 -8.33 4.29 6.92
C GLY A 103 -7.08 4.23 6.03
N ARG A 104 -5.88 4.24 6.62
CA ARG A 104 -4.60 4.15 5.90
C ARG A 104 -4.38 2.83 5.14
N TYR A 105 -5.14 1.78 5.45
CA TYR A 105 -5.05 0.52 4.72
C TYR A 105 -5.81 0.55 3.40
N ASP A 106 -6.72 1.52 3.22
CA ASP A 106 -7.36 1.80 1.94
C ASP A 106 -6.57 2.91 1.23
N HIS A 107 -5.90 2.58 0.15
CA HIS A 107 -5.07 3.53 -0.60
C HIS A 107 -4.97 3.13 -2.08
N ILE A 108 -4.51 4.06 -2.90
CA ILE A 108 -4.17 3.81 -4.30
C ILE A 108 -2.66 3.99 -4.45
N ALA A 109 -1.97 2.98 -5.01
CA ALA A 109 -0.54 3.02 -5.21
C ALA A 109 -0.17 3.14 -6.69
N PHE A 110 0.73 4.09 -6.99
CA PHE A 110 1.29 4.30 -8.30
C PHE A 110 2.77 3.91 -8.29
N LYS A 111 3.19 3.12 -9.28
CA LYS A 111 4.61 2.91 -9.51
C LYS A 111 5.26 4.20 -9.98
N ALA A 112 6.35 4.60 -9.34
CA ALA A 112 7.17 5.73 -9.71
C ALA A 112 8.61 5.28 -9.97
N GLU A 113 9.19 5.72 -11.09
CA GLU A 113 10.62 5.56 -11.32
C GLU A 113 11.43 6.39 -10.32
N PRO A 114 12.70 6.05 -10.01
CA PRO A 114 13.50 6.76 -9.00
C PRO A 114 13.51 8.27 -9.17
N GLY A 115 13.69 8.78 -10.39
CA GLY A 115 13.68 10.22 -10.66
C GLY A 115 12.33 10.88 -10.36
N THR A 116 11.22 10.20 -10.69
CA THR A 116 9.86 10.67 -10.39
C THR A 116 9.58 10.65 -8.87
N TYR A 117 10.07 9.62 -8.19
CA TYR A 117 9.95 9.49 -6.74
C TYR A 117 10.61 10.67 -6.01
N GLU A 118 11.86 10.99 -6.35
CA GLU A 118 12.58 12.11 -5.76
C GLU A 118 11.97 13.47 -6.14
N GLU A 119 11.49 13.63 -7.37
CA GLU A 119 10.78 14.85 -7.78
C GLU A 119 9.51 15.06 -6.95
N LEU A 120 8.73 14.00 -6.71
CA LEU A 120 7.54 14.07 -5.87
C LEU A 120 7.86 14.50 -4.44
N LYS A 121 8.91 13.93 -3.82
CA LYS A 121 9.38 14.36 -2.50
C LYS A 121 9.69 15.86 -2.47
N GLN A 122 10.50 16.32 -3.42
CA GLN A 122 10.88 17.73 -3.52
C GLN A 122 9.67 18.65 -3.70
N ARG A 123 8.63 18.21 -4.44
CA ARG A 123 7.38 18.97 -4.61
C ARG A 123 6.61 19.08 -3.30
N LEU A 124 6.46 17.96 -2.58
CA LEU A 124 5.80 17.90 -1.29
C LEU A 124 6.53 18.77 -0.25
N ASP A 125 7.87 18.66 -0.19
CA ASP A 125 8.69 19.46 0.71
C ASP A 125 8.56 20.95 0.43
N ARG A 126 8.64 21.38 -0.85
CA ARG A 126 8.47 22.78 -1.24
C ARG A 126 7.08 23.32 -0.93
N ALA A 127 6.06 22.49 -1.05
CA ALA A 127 4.69 22.85 -0.71
C ALA A 127 4.43 22.85 0.81
N GLY A 128 5.32 22.30 1.60
CA GLY A 128 5.12 22.10 3.04
C GLY A 128 4.05 21.04 3.35
N GLU A 129 3.76 20.13 2.38
CA GLU A 129 2.81 19.06 2.55
C GLU A 129 3.40 17.94 3.39
N LYS A 130 2.58 17.41 4.31
CA LYS A 130 2.98 16.27 5.13
C LYS A 130 2.85 14.98 4.36
N TYR A 131 3.89 14.20 4.34
CA TYR A 131 3.88 12.84 3.80
C TYR A 131 4.61 11.88 4.73
N ARG A 132 4.38 10.60 4.57
CA ARG A 132 5.09 9.53 5.28
C ARG A 132 5.89 8.70 4.27
N GLU A 133 7.17 8.53 4.52
CA GLU A 133 8.01 7.62 3.74
C GLU A 133 8.17 6.29 4.50
N THR A 134 8.08 5.18 3.79
CA THR A 134 8.23 3.84 4.38
C THR A 134 9.05 2.96 3.44
N ASN A 135 10.09 2.33 3.99
CA ASN A 135 10.83 1.27 3.33
C ASN A 135 10.23 -0.07 3.78
N HIS A 136 9.59 -0.79 2.85
CA HIS A 136 9.02 -2.12 3.08
C HIS A 136 10.05 -3.24 2.85
N GLY A 137 11.22 -2.92 2.30
CA GLY A 137 12.25 -3.86 1.89
C GLY A 137 12.04 -4.42 0.48
N TYR A 138 10.81 -4.67 0.08
CA TYR A 138 10.43 -5.09 -1.28
C TYR A 138 9.93 -3.91 -2.15
N CYS A 139 9.66 -2.77 -1.57
CA CYS A 139 9.46 -1.48 -2.23
C CYS A 139 9.67 -0.35 -1.23
N LYS A 140 9.83 0.86 -1.73
CA LYS A 140 9.92 2.08 -0.92
C LYS A 140 8.81 3.02 -1.36
N SER A 141 8.06 3.59 -0.41
CA SER A 141 6.82 4.31 -0.70
C SER A 141 6.74 5.65 0.01
N ILE A 142 6.15 6.64 -0.68
CA ILE A 142 5.67 7.91 -0.12
C ILE A 142 4.15 7.84 -0.04
N TYR A 143 3.59 8.20 1.10
CA TYR A 143 2.15 8.29 1.34
C TYR A 143 1.76 9.73 1.59
N VAL A 144 0.84 10.25 0.80
CA VAL A 144 0.26 11.59 0.95
C VAL A 144 -1.26 11.51 0.95
N SER A 145 -1.92 12.35 1.74
CA SER A 145 -3.39 12.41 1.75
C SER A 145 -3.87 13.48 0.79
N SER A 146 -4.85 13.15 -0.05
CA SER A 146 -5.58 14.15 -0.83
C SER A 146 -6.44 15.04 0.10
N PRO A 147 -6.92 16.20 -0.37
CA PRO A 147 -7.84 17.03 0.41
C PRO A 147 -9.10 16.30 0.87
N ASP A 148 -9.56 15.30 0.10
CA ASP A 148 -10.74 14.49 0.42
C ASP A 148 -10.42 13.25 1.27
N GLY A 149 -9.18 13.14 1.76
CA GLY A 149 -8.75 12.05 2.62
C GLY A 149 -8.36 10.74 1.90
N LEU A 150 -8.31 10.74 0.56
CA LEU A 150 -7.76 9.60 -0.18
C LEU A 150 -6.27 9.50 0.08
N ILE A 151 -5.81 8.34 0.51
CA ILE A 151 -4.38 8.06 0.63
C ILE A 151 -3.85 7.67 -0.76
N VAL A 152 -2.89 8.44 -1.23
CA VAL A 152 -2.15 8.18 -2.47
C VAL A 152 -0.74 7.73 -2.10
N GLU A 153 -0.35 6.58 -2.61
CA GLU A 153 0.97 6.00 -2.46
C GLU A 153 1.74 6.13 -3.78
N PHE A 154 2.99 6.54 -3.71
CA PHE A 154 3.94 6.43 -4.83
C PHE A 154 5.03 5.47 -4.41
N THR A 155 5.16 4.37 -5.14
CA THR A 155 6.07 3.28 -4.79
C THR A 155 7.18 3.12 -5.83
N GLN A 156 8.39 2.94 -5.35
CA GLN A 156 9.59 2.62 -6.13
C GLN A 156 9.97 1.18 -5.86
N ASP A 157 10.23 0.42 -6.94
CA ASP A 157 10.75 -0.93 -6.84
C ASP A 157 12.26 -0.93 -6.58
N PRO A 158 12.81 -1.94 -5.88
CA PRO A 158 14.25 -2.16 -5.79
C PRO A 158 14.80 -2.74 -7.09
N GLU A 159 16.13 -2.74 -7.25
CA GLU A 159 16.79 -3.27 -8.45
C GLU A 159 16.52 -4.77 -8.68
N ASP A 160 16.38 -5.54 -7.59
CA ASP A 160 16.12 -6.98 -7.61
C ASP A 160 14.61 -7.34 -7.56
N VAL A 161 13.71 -6.42 -7.92
CA VAL A 161 12.25 -6.64 -7.89
C VAL A 161 11.83 -7.89 -8.63
N ALA A 162 12.48 -8.21 -9.75
CA ALA A 162 12.14 -9.40 -10.55
C ALA A 162 12.41 -10.71 -9.78
N GLU A 163 13.47 -10.75 -8.98
CA GLU A 163 13.81 -11.90 -8.13
C GLU A 163 12.81 -12.01 -6.97
N ILE A 164 12.49 -10.89 -6.32
CA ILE A 164 11.49 -10.81 -5.25
C ILE A 164 10.13 -11.30 -5.76
N ASP A 165 9.70 -10.82 -6.92
CA ASP A 165 8.43 -11.22 -7.54
C ASP A 165 8.41 -12.71 -7.88
N ALA A 166 9.51 -13.26 -8.38
CA ALA A 166 9.61 -14.69 -8.68
C ALA A 166 9.43 -15.55 -7.41
N ILE A 167 10.07 -15.17 -6.30
CA ILE A 167 9.95 -15.85 -5.00
C ILE A 167 8.51 -15.76 -4.50
N ARG A 168 7.93 -14.56 -4.48
CA ARG A 168 6.55 -14.33 -3.98
C ARG A 168 5.50 -15.00 -4.85
N ARG A 169 5.72 -15.11 -6.14
CA ARG A 169 4.86 -15.90 -7.05
C ARG A 169 4.92 -17.39 -6.73
N ALA A 170 6.10 -17.90 -6.44
CA ALA A 170 6.28 -19.32 -6.13
C ALA A 170 5.63 -19.72 -4.80
N ASP A 171 5.64 -18.86 -3.79
CA ASP A 171 5.13 -19.15 -2.45
C ASP A 171 3.73 -18.56 -2.13
N ALA A 172 3.12 -17.78 -3.03
CA ALA A 172 1.89 -17.05 -2.78
C ALA A 172 0.76 -17.89 -2.16
N HIS A 173 0.51 -19.09 -2.71
CA HIS A 173 -0.54 -19.97 -2.23
C HIS A 173 -0.19 -20.65 -0.91
N SER A 174 1.08 -21.06 -0.72
CA SER A 174 1.52 -21.67 0.53
C SER A 174 1.50 -20.67 1.68
N GLU A 175 1.89 -19.43 1.44
CA GLU A 175 1.82 -18.36 2.43
C GLU A 175 0.37 -18.00 2.80
N LEU A 176 -0.54 -17.97 1.81
CA LEU A 176 -1.95 -17.81 2.10
C LEU A 176 -2.50 -18.97 2.92
N ALA A 177 -2.19 -20.22 2.55
CA ALA A 177 -2.62 -21.40 3.31
C ALA A 177 -2.09 -21.38 4.74
N ARG A 178 -0.83 -20.98 4.92
CA ARG A 178 -0.21 -20.80 6.24
C ARG A 178 -0.99 -19.77 7.07
N TRP A 179 -1.30 -18.61 6.51
CA TRP A 179 -2.12 -17.59 7.17
C TRP A 179 -3.49 -18.13 7.57
N LEU A 180 -4.19 -18.81 6.66
CA LEU A 180 -5.52 -19.40 6.92
C LEU A 180 -5.50 -20.48 8.01
N SER A 181 -4.39 -21.20 8.19
CA SER A 181 -4.21 -22.20 9.28
C SER A 181 -3.98 -21.57 10.66
N GLY A 182 -3.87 -20.25 10.75
CA GLY A 182 -3.62 -19.54 12.02
C GLY A 182 -2.15 -19.25 12.32
N ASP A 183 -1.22 -19.62 11.44
CA ASP A 183 0.18 -19.25 11.60
C ASP A 183 0.37 -17.79 11.13
N ARG A 184 0.61 -16.88 12.07
CA ARG A 184 0.73 -15.44 11.88
C ARG A 184 2.17 -14.94 11.77
N ARG A 185 3.15 -15.82 11.61
CA ARG A 185 4.54 -15.38 11.43
C ARG A 185 4.68 -14.52 10.16
N THR A 186 5.45 -13.44 10.27
CA THR A 186 5.79 -12.62 9.10
C THR A 186 6.64 -13.43 8.12
N ASN A 187 6.48 -13.18 6.83
CA ASN A 187 7.32 -13.71 5.75
C ASN A 187 8.10 -12.61 5.02
N ASN A 188 8.06 -11.38 5.53
CA ASN A 188 8.81 -10.27 4.96
C ASN A 188 10.22 -10.20 5.59
N GLU A 189 11.11 -11.05 5.13
CA GLU A 189 12.52 -11.09 5.53
C GLU A 189 13.33 -9.89 5.02
N LEU A 190 12.79 -9.16 4.04
CA LEU A 190 13.44 -8.00 3.42
C LEU A 190 13.24 -6.72 4.23
N ARG A 191 12.35 -6.72 5.21
CA ARG A 191 12.07 -5.54 6.03
C ARG A 191 13.34 -5.08 6.75
N GLY A 192 13.69 -3.79 6.58
CA GLY A 192 14.86 -3.18 7.19
C GLY A 192 16.16 -3.26 6.36
N ARG A 193 16.15 -3.91 5.18
CA ARG A 193 17.29 -3.82 4.26
C ARG A 193 17.40 -2.39 3.69
N ALA A 194 18.61 -1.98 3.30
CA ALA A 194 18.83 -0.75 2.56
C ALA A 194 18.11 -0.79 1.20
N PHE A 195 17.66 0.38 0.74
CA PHE A 195 16.93 0.54 -0.53
C PHE A 195 17.75 1.41 -1.48
#